data_7d8495f57082a57fab1f78fb8c892b37
#
_entry.id   7d8495f57082a57fab1f78fb8c892b37
#
_cell.length_a   1.000
_cell.length_b   1.000
_cell.length_c   1.000
_cell.angle_alpha   90.00
_cell.angle_beta   90.00
_cell.angle_gamma   90.00
#
_symmetry.space_group_name_H-M   'P 1'
#
loop_
_entity.id
_entity.type
_entity.pdbx_description
1 polymer ?
#
loop_
_entity_poly.entity_id
_entity_poly.type
_entity_poly.pdbx_seq_one_letter_code
_entity_poly.pdbx_strand_id
1 'polypeptide(L)'
;LSDPALHFTAAPDAAEALEAMRKRHHDVGASDADIIVALGGDGFMLQTLHAFLGTGKPIYGMNLGSVGFLMNEYRPDKLIERLSAAERAVIHPLRMKAETARGATEALAFNEVSLLRQARQAAKICIQVDERVRIA
;
A
#
# COMPACT_ATOMS: atom_id res chain seq x y z
N LEU A 1 23.86 -11.97 12.91
CA LEU A 1 22.91 -10.96 12.45
C LEU A 1 21.70 -10.98 13.38
N SER A 2 21.33 -9.83 13.91
CA SER A 2 20.14 -9.67 14.75
C SER A 2 18.88 -9.74 13.89
N ASP A 3 17.76 -10.22 14.46
CA ASP A 3 16.46 -10.16 13.81
C ASP A 3 16.06 -8.71 13.52
N PRO A 4 15.34 -8.46 12.41
CA PRO A 4 14.89 -7.11 12.08
C PRO A 4 13.89 -6.59 13.11
N ALA A 5 13.93 -5.31 13.40
CA ALA A 5 12.93 -4.64 14.21
C ALA A 5 11.61 -4.50 13.40
N LEU A 6 10.51 -4.96 13.99
CA LEU A 6 9.22 -5.03 13.32
C LEU A 6 8.21 -4.04 13.90
N HIS A 7 7.45 -3.39 13.03
CA HIS A 7 6.25 -2.66 13.39
C HIS A 7 5.02 -3.32 12.76
N PHE A 8 4.00 -3.61 13.57
CA PHE A 8 2.76 -4.22 13.11
C PHE A 8 1.65 -3.19 12.98
N THR A 9 1.01 -3.19 11.83
CA THR A 9 -0.20 -2.40 11.56
C THR A 9 -1.29 -3.32 11.02
N ALA A 10 -2.54 -3.04 11.34
CA ALA A 10 -3.65 -3.93 10.98
C ALA A 10 -4.90 -3.15 10.55
N ALA A 11 -5.64 -3.73 9.61
CA ALA A 11 -6.99 -3.28 9.32
C ALA A 11 -7.91 -3.51 10.53
N PRO A 12 -9.05 -2.78 10.64
CA PRO A 12 -9.96 -2.90 11.80
C PRO A 12 -10.46 -4.31 12.05
N ASP A 13 -10.65 -5.10 11.01
CA ASP A 13 -11.09 -6.50 11.07
C ASP A 13 -9.97 -7.52 11.34
N ALA A 14 -8.74 -7.07 11.44
CA ALA A 14 -7.55 -7.89 11.69
C ALA A 14 -6.97 -7.72 13.11
N ALA A 15 -7.74 -7.21 14.07
CA ALA A 15 -7.29 -6.91 15.43
C ALA A 15 -6.79 -8.16 16.18
N GLU A 16 -7.44 -9.29 16.03
CA GLU A 16 -7.03 -10.56 16.66
C GLU A 16 -5.68 -11.05 16.13
N ALA A 17 -5.47 -10.93 14.82
CA ALA A 17 -4.19 -11.27 14.20
C ALA A 17 -3.07 -10.35 14.69
N LEU A 18 -3.35 -9.06 14.84
CA LEU A 18 -2.40 -8.09 15.39
C LEU A 18 -1.96 -8.49 16.81
N GLU A 19 -2.90 -8.82 17.68
CA GLU A 19 -2.59 -9.28 19.04
C GLU A 19 -1.78 -10.57 19.04
N ALA A 20 -2.12 -11.52 18.18
CA ALA A 20 -1.38 -12.77 18.06
C ALA A 20 0.07 -12.54 17.61
N MET A 21 0.30 -11.59 16.70
CA MET A 21 1.64 -11.24 16.26
C MET A 21 2.44 -10.50 17.33
N ARG A 22 1.82 -9.57 18.06
CA ARG A 22 2.44 -8.82 19.18
C ARG A 22 2.82 -9.71 20.36
N LYS A 23 2.10 -10.81 20.57
CA LYS A 23 2.46 -11.81 21.60
C LYS A 23 3.71 -12.63 21.22
N ARG A 24 3.98 -12.77 19.94
CA ARG A 24 5.10 -13.57 19.41
C ARG A 24 6.35 -12.76 19.10
N HIS A 25 6.18 -11.50 18.75
CA HIS A 25 7.23 -10.61 18.30
C HIS A 25 7.17 -9.28 19.02
N HIS A 26 8.32 -8.68 19.28
CA HIS A 26 8.38 -7.35 19.82
C HIS A 26 7.96 -6.31 18.77
N ASP A 27 6.89 -5.57 19.05
CA ASP A 27 6.40 -4.50 18.21
C ASP A 27 7.08 -3.18 18.61
N VAL A 28 7.86 -2.59 17.73
CA VAL A 28 8.52 -1.31 17.95
C VAL A 28 7.71 -0.16 17.35
N GLY A 29 8.07 1.08 17.66
CA GLY A 29 7.50 2.24 16.98
C GLY A 29 7.80 2.20 15.47
N ALA A 30 6.90 2.76 14.66
CA ALA A 30 7.06 2.76 13.19
C ALA A 30 8.36 3.45 12.73
N SER A 31 8.83 4.47 13.48
CA SER A 31 10.11 5.14 13.23
C SER A 31 11.31 4.22 13.42
N ASP A 32 11.23 3.32 14.38
CA ASP A 32 12.35 2.46 14.81
C ASP A 32 12.36 1.09 14.12
N ALA A 33 11.33 0.80 13.34
CA ALA A 33 11.20 -0.45 12.62
C ALA A 33 12.10 -0.52 11.39
N ASP A 34 12.65 -1.69 11.13
CA ASP A 34 13.30 -2.02 9.86
C ASP A 34 12.29 -2.47 8.80
N ILE A 35 11.23 -3.15 9.23
CA ILE A 35 10.17 -3.68 8.37
C ILE A 35 8.80 -3.37 8.98
N ILE A 36 7.87 -2.93 8.13
CA ILE A 36 6.45 -2.78 8.48
C ILE A 36 5.71 -4.05 8.10
N VAL A 37 5.00 -4.65 9.04
CA VAL A 37 4.15 -5.82 8.79
C VAL A 37 2.69 -5.38 8.78
N ALA A 38 2.05 -5.47 7.62
CA ALA A 38 0.67 -5.06 7.40
C ALA A 38 -0.28 -6.27 7.41
N LEU A 39 -1.29 -6.25 8.27
CA LEU A 39 -2.29 -7.31 8.41
C LEU A 39 -3.64 -6.82 7.88
N GLY A 40 -4.13 -7.43 6.81
CA GLY A 40 -5.38 -7.01 6.18
C GLY A 40 -5.56 -7.58 4.78
N GLY A 41 -6.18 -6.82 3.89
CA GLY A 41 -6.32 -7.14 2.47
C GLY A 41 -5.54 -6.16 1.58
N ASP A 42 -5.68 -6.31 0.26
CA ASP A 42 -4.99 -5.45 -0.72
C ASP A 42 -5.29 -3.96 -0.54
N GLY A 43 -6.54 -3.61 -0.20
CA GLY A 43 -6.91 -2.22 0.09
C GLY A 43 -6.16 -1.64 1.28
N PHE A 44 -5.99 -2.41 2.35
CA PHE A 44 -5.20 -2.00 3.51
C PHE A 44 -3.71 -1.90 3.17
N MET A 45 -3.20 -2.79 2.32
CA MET A 45 -1.83 -2.69 1.81
C MET A 45 -1.59 -1.39 1.05
N LEU A 46 -2.53 -0.97 0.21
CA LEU A 46 -2.44 0.32 -0.50
C LEU A 46 -2.43 1.51 0.48
N GLN A 47 -3.26 1.49 1.51
CA GLN A 47 -3.24 2.51 2.57
C GLN A 47 -1.91 2.53 3.31
N THR A 48 -1.35 1.37 3.61
CA THR A 48 -0.05 1.24 4.28
C THR A 48 1.09 1.76 3.41
N LEU A 49 1.07 1.46 2.11
CA LEU A 49 2.02 2.02 1.15
C LEU A 49 1.98 3.55 1.12
N HIS A 50 0.79 4.15 1.16
CA HIS A 50 0.64 5.60 1.27
C HIS A 50 1.19 6.15 2.59
N ALA A 51 0.87 5.52 3.71
CA ALA A 51 1.28 5.97 5.03
C ALA A 51 2.81 5.96 5.21
N PHE A 52 3.49 5.00 4.61
CA PHE A 52 4.94 4.83 4.70
C PHE A 52 5.70 5.30 3.46
N LEU A 53 5.03 5.98 2.54
CA LEU A 53 5.66 6.57 1.36
C LEU A 53 6.78 7.52 1.75
N GLY A 54 7.94 7.38 1.11
CA GLY A 54 9.12 8.21 1.40
C GLY A 54 9.96 7.77 2.60
N THR A 55 9.52 6.79 3.39
CA THR A 55 10.31 6.26 4.51
C THR A 55 11.42 5.30 4.08
N GLY A 56 11.31 4.73 2.88
CA GLY A 56 12.23 3.69 2.38
C GLY A 56 12.07 2.33 3.08
N LYS A 57 11.13 2.20 4.02
CA LYS A 57 10.91 0.97 4.77
C LYS A 57 10.16 -0.05 3.93
N PRO A 58 10.63 -1.32 3.86
CA PRO A 58 9.89 -2.37 3.22
C PRO A 58 8.62 -2.71 4.02
N ILE A 59 7.57 -3.07 3.29
CA ILE A 59 6.30 -3.48 3.86
C ILE A 59 6.06 -4.95 3.50
N TYR A 60 5.77 -5.77 4.50
CA TYR A 60 5.40 -7.17 4.33
C TYR A 60 3.93 -7.34 4.66
N GLY A 61 3.11 -7.63 3.65
CA GLY A 61 1.67 -7.77 3.82
C GLY A 61 1.26 -9.24 4.05
N MET A 62 0.38 -9.46 5.02
CA MET A 62 -0.27 -10.76 5.24
C MET A 62 -1.79 -10.60 5.18
N ASN A 63 -2.43 -11.38 4.30
CA ASN A 63 -3.87 -11.37 4.09
C ASN A 63 -4.54 -12.45 4.94
N LEU A 64 -5.56 -12.06 5.70
CA LEU A 64 -6.34 -12.97 6.53
C LEU A 64 -7.49 -13.67 5.77
N GLY A 65 -7.83 -13.16 4.60
CA GLY A 65 -8.86 -13.73 3.73
C GLY A 65 -8.29 -14.46 2.52
N SER A 66 -8.96 -14.34 1.39
CA SER A 66 -8.45 -14.85 0.10
C SER A 66 -7.21 -14.08 -0.32
N VAL A 67 -6.18 -14.79 -0.77
CA VAL A 67 -4.92 -14.19 -1.19
C VAL A 67 -5.15 -13.22 -2.35
N GLY A 68 -4.78 -11.96 -2.14
CA GLY A 68 -4.78 -10.91 -3.17
C GLY A 68 -3.45 -10.87 -3.94
N PHE A 69 -3.28 -9.83 -4.75
CA PHE A 69 -2.09 -9.68 -5.61
C PHE A 69 -0.86 -9.12 -4.87
N LEU A 70 -1.09 -8.37 -3.78
CA LEU A 70 -0.04 -7.61 -3.10
C LEU A 70 0.38 -8.23 -1.76
N MET A 71 -0.25 -9.31 -1.32
CA MET A 71 -0.11 -9.83 0.02
C MET A 71 0.21 -11.31 0.03
N ASN A 72 0.90 -11.73 1.10
CA ASN A 72 1.16 -13.12 1.40
C ASN A 72 0.02 -13.69 2.24
N GLU A 73 -0.07 -15.02 2.31
CA GLU A 73 -1.00 -15.69 3.21
C GLU A 73 -0.64 -15.41 4.67
N TYR A 74 -1.64 -15.12 5.51
CA TYR A 74 -1.43 -14.95 6.94
C TYR A 74 -0.98 -16.26 7.57
N ARG A 75 0.19 -16.24 8.15
CA ARG A 75 0.76 -17.31 8.98
C ARG A 75 1.51 -16.69 10.15
N PRO A 76 1.11 -16.94 11.39
CA PRO A 76 1.75 -16.35 12.55
C PRO A 76 3.11 -16.98 12.91
N ASP A 77 3.38 -18.15 12.39
CA ASP A 77 4.63 -18.89 12.63
C ASP A 77 5.71 -18.55 11.60
N LYS A 78 6.96 -18.71 12.01
CA LYS A 78 8.16 -18.56 11.18
C LYS A 78 8.26 -17.22 10.41
N LEU A 79 7.77 -16.13 11.02
CA LEU A 79 7.76 -14.83 10.35
C LEU A 79 9.17 -14.36 9.95
N ILE A 80 10.14 -14.47 10.84
CA ILE A 80 11.52 -14.00 10.58
C ILE A 80 12.16 -14.78 9.41
N GLU A 81 11.96 -16.08 9.37
CA GLU A 81 12.44 -16.93 8.27
C GLU A 81 11.78 -16.53 6.94
N ARG A 82 10.48 -16.27 6.96
CA ARG A 82 9.72 -15.83 5.78
C ARG A 82 10.13 -14.44 5.29
N LEU A 83 10.39 -13.51 6.21
CA LEU A 83 10.91 -12.18 5.87
C LEU A 83 12.29 -12.28 5.23
N SER A 84 13.15 -13.17 5.75
CA SER A 84 14.49 -13.39 5.19
C SER A 84 14.47 -14.02 3.80
N ALA A 85 13.45 -14.84 3.50
CA ALA A 85 13.27 -15.48 2.20
C ALA A 85 12.42 -14.66 1.22
N ALA A 86 11.85 -13.53 1.65
CA ALA A 86 10.98 -12.73 0.81
C ALA A 86 11.77 -11.97 -0.26
N GLU A 87 11.22 -11.95 -1.46
CA GLU A 87 11.73 -11.11 -2.55
C GLU A 87 11.17 -9.69 -2.42
N ARG A 88 12.04 -8.71 -2.60
CA ARG A 88 11.66 -7.30 -2.56
C ARG A 88 11.17 -6.85 -3.93
N ALA A 89 9.90 -6.48 -4.03
CA ALA A 89 9.34 -5.77 -5.17
C ALA A 89 9.35 -4.25 -4.91
N VAL A 90 9.76 -3.47 -5.90
CA VAL A 90 9.70 -2.01 -5.84
C VAL A 90 8.47 -1.54 -6.59
N ILE A 91 7.60 -0.82 -5.88
CA ILE A 91 6.37 -0.25 -6.44
C ILE A 91 6.53 1.27 -6.48
N HIS A 92 6.30 1.85 -7.66
CA HIS A 92 6.33 3.30 -7.87
C HIS A 92 4.91 3.84 -7.95
N PRO A 93 4.57 4.91 -7.21
CA PRO A 93 3.27 5.55 -7.34
C PRO A 93 3.15 6.31 -8.67
N LEU A 94 1.92 6.48 -9.13
CA LEU A 94 1.57 7.42 -10.18
C LEU A 94 1.56 8.84 -9.61
N ARG A 95 2.16 9.78 -10.32
CA ARG A 95 2.01 11.21 -10.02
C ARG A 95 0.85 11.77 -10.83
N MET A 96 -0.17 12.26 -10.15
CA MET A 96 -1.26 13.01 -10.75
C MET A 96 -0.97 14.52 -10.63
N LYS A 97 -1.19 15.26 -11.70
CA LYS A 97 -1.29 16.71 -11.70
C LYS A 97 -2.63 17.10 -12.33
N ALA A 98 -3.50 17.74 -11.58
CA ALA A 98 -4.78 18.25 -12.04
C ALA A 98 -4.74 19.77 -12.09
N GLU A 99 -5.05 20.34 -13.24
CA GLU A 99 -5.19 21.80 -13.44
C GLU A 99 -6.65 22.14 -13.66
N THR A 100 -7.18 23.03 -12.85
CA THR A 100 -8.57 23.49 -12.91
C THR A 100 -8.62 25.01 -12.86
N ALA A 101 -9.80 25.57 -13.10
CA ALA A 101 -10.04 27.02 -12.92
C ALA A 101 -9.76 27.50 -11.48
N ARG A 102 -9.73 26.59 -10.49
CA ARG A 102 -9.44 26.90 -9.09
C ARG A 102 -7.96 26.75 -8.71
N GLY A 103 -7.13 26.29 -9.63
CA GLY A 103 -5.71 26.09 -9.43
C GLY A 103 -5.25 24.67 -9.78
N ALA A 104 -3.98 24.38 -9.48
CA ALA A 104 -3.35 23.09 -9.71
C ALA A 104 -3.30 22.28 -8.40
N THR A 105 -3.51 20.98 -8.51
CA THR A 105 -3.38 20.01 -7.41
C THR A 105 -2.51 18.86 -7.86
N GLU A 106 -1.61 18.43 -7.01
CA GLU A 106 -0.79 17.22 -7.22
C GLU A 106 -1.11 16.17 -6.17
N ALA A 107 -1.11 14.90 -6.57
CA ALA A 107 -1.28 13.76 -5.67
C ALA A 107 -0.53 12.54 -6.20
N LEU A 108 -0.28 11.58 -5.31
CA LEU A 108 0.29 10.29 -5.65
C LEU A 108 -0.79 9.20 -5.49
N ALA A 109 -0.82 8.25 -6.42
CA ALA A 109 -1.73 7.12 -6.38
C ALA A 109 -0.97 5.81 -6.63
N PHE A 110 -1.34 4.75 -5.92
CA PHE A 110 -0.72 3.44 -6.13
C PHE A 110 -1.50 2.54 -7.07
N ASN A 111 -2.80 2.69 -7.20
CA ASN A 111 -3.60 1.84 -8.04
C ASN A 111 -4.00 2.55 -9.34
N GLU A 112 -4.81 3.58 -9.22
CA GLU A 112 -5.24 4.38 -10.37
C GLU A 112 -5.50 5.84 -9.99
N VAL A 113 -5.53 6.67 -11.01
CA VAL A 113 -6.15 8.01 -10.96
C VAL A 113 -7.46 7.91 -11.72
N SER A 114 -8.57 8.20 -11.07
CA SER A 114 -9.90 8.10 -11.64
C SER A 114 -10.57 9.47 -11.78
N LEU A 115 -11.39 9.61 -12.82
CA LEU A 115 -12.28 10.75 -13.03
C LEU A 115 -13.72 10.33 -12.77
N LEU A 116 -14.35 10.94 -11.78
CA LEU A 116 -15.74 10.68 -11.45
C LEU A 116 -16.61 11.82 -11.97
N ARG A 117 -17.64 11.47 -12.74
CA ARG A 117 -18.61 12.43 -13.24
C ARG A 117 -19.57 12.83 -12.13
N GLN A 118 -19.66 14.12 -11.83
CA GLN A 118 -20.57 14.64 -10.79
C GLN A 118 -22.02 14.80 -11.26
N ALA A 119 -22.25 14.89 -12.57
CA ALA A 119 -23.57 15.08 -13.15
C ALA A 119 -23.84 14.05 -14.25
N ARG A 120 -25.13 13.85 -14.60
CA ARG A 120 -25.54 12.90 -15.63
C ARG A 120 -25.31 13.39 -17.08
N GLN A 121 -24.61 14.50 -17.26
CA GLN A 121 -24.30 15.08 -18.57
C GLN A 121 -23.13 14.35 -19.23
N ALA A 122 -23.12 14.31 -20.55
CA ALA A 122 -21.98 13.80 -21.31
C ALA A 122 -20.75 14.68 -21.08
N ALA A 123 -19.59 14.07 -20.92
CA ALA A 123 -18.31 14.75 -20.85
C ALA A 123 -17.54 14.52 -22.16
N LYS A 124 -16.96 15.57 -22.71
CA LYS A 124 -15.99 15.48 -23.80
C LYS A 124 -14.62 15.28 -23.17
N ILE A 125 -13.95 14.22 -23.51
CA ILE A 125 -12.63 13.86 -22.99
C ILE A 125 -11.68 13.69 -24.15
N CYS A 126 -10.55 14.40 -24.14
CA CYS A 126 -9.44 14.19 -25.05
C CYS A 126 -8.36 13.43 -24.29
N ILE A 127 -7.89 12.31 -24.81
CA ILE A 127 -6.82 11.50 -24.23
C ILE A 127 -5.57 11.65 -25.07
N GLN A 128 -4.48 12.05 -24.44
CA GLN A 128 -3.15 12.11 -25.02
C GLN A 128 -2.22 11.15 -24.26
N VAL A 129 -1.41 10.43 -25.00
CA VAL A 129 -0.35 9.57 -24.48
C VAL A 129 0.94 9.93 -25.21
N ASP A 130 1.97 10.29 -24.47
CA ASP A 130 3.27 10.72 -25.04
C ASP A 130 3.09 11.81 -26.13
N GLU A 131 2.34 12.87 -25.79
CA GLU A 131 2.03 14.01 -26.64
C GLU A 131 1.20 13.67 -27.91
N ARG A 132 0.73 12.43 -28.03
CA ARG A 132 -0.12 12.00 -29.15
C ARG A 132 -1.56 11.85 -28.71
N VAL A 133 -2.48 12.51 -29.42
CA VAL A 133 -3.92 12.33 -29.21
C VAL A 133 -4.29 10.88 -29.57
N ARG A 134 -4.95 10.19 -28.65
CA ARG A 134 -5.44 8.83 -28.82
C ARG A 134 -6.95 8.79 -28.98
N ILE A 135 -7.66 9.64 -28.23
CA ILE A 135 -9.10 9.80 -28.29
C ILE A 135 -9.40 11.31 -28.22
N ALA A 136 -10.27 11.79 -29.07
CA ALA A 136 -10.71 13.19 -29.09
C ALA A 136 -12.23 13.29 -29.12
#